data_a072c6b341d7a67db9eade04b00a0d1b
#
_entry.id   a072c6b341d7a67db9eade04b00a0d1b
#
_cell.length_a   1.000
_cell.length_b   1.000
_cell.length_c   1.000
_cell.angle_alpha   90.00
_cell.angle_beta   90.00
_cell.angle_gamma   90.00
#
_symmetry.space_group_name_H-M   'P 1'
#
loop_
_entity.id
_entity.type
_entity.pdbx_description
1 polymer ?
#
loop_
_entity_poly.entity_id
_entity_poly.type
_entity_poly.pdbx_seq_one_letter_code
_entity_poly.pdbx_strand_id
1 'polypeptide(L)'
;MQQQETNTLRQLAKSWNNLDTSFIERELADDFIYESQWVLTPIEGKREFLSYLHSKFTAIKTAMQSQTMTVTAEIALHPSMQNRPCIVLTQIASEGIRQVSVLINIQEKKIKRIDVCFIPDPTEAELTGEFPK
;
A
#
# COMPACT_ATOMS: atom_id res chain seq x y z
N MET A 1 -10.41 14.75 -3.35
CA MET A 1 -9.73 15.79 -2.62
C MET A 1 -8.66 15.17 -1.75
N GLN A 2 -7.63 15.94 -1.43
CA GLN A 2 -6.47 15.43 -0.70
C GLN A 2 -6.85 14.83 0.66
N GLN A 3 -7.83 15.41 1.36
CA GLN A 3 -8.28 14.91 2.65
C GLN A 3 -8.87 13.52 2.54
N GLN A 4 -9.72 13.29 1.53
CA GLN A 4 -10.31 11.97 1.31
C GLN A 4 -9.24 10.95 0.92
N GLU A 5 -8.32 11.36 0.05
CA GLU A 5 -7.22 10.51 -0.36
C GLU A 5 -6.38 10.08 0.84
N THR A 6 -6.04 11.02 1.71
CA THR A 6 -5.25 10.72 2.92
C THR A 6 -6.00 9.77 3.85
N ASN A 7 -7.30 9.99 4.06
CA ASN A 7 -8.09 9.13 4.94
C ASN A 7 -8.18 7.71 4.38
N THR A 8 -8.33 7.58 3.06
CA THR A 8 -8.38 6.28 2.40
C THR A 8 -7.02 5.59 2.47
N LEU A 9 -5.94 6.36 2.29
CA LEU A 9 -4.59 5.81 2.45
C LEU A 9 -4.37 5.29 3.87
N ARG A 10 -4.93 5.96 4.88
CA ARG A 10 -4.83 5.47 6.25
C ARG A 10 -5.48 4.10 6.41
N GLN A 11 -6.61 3.86 5.76
CA GLN A 11 -7.26 2.53 5.80
C GLN A 11 -6.40 1.48 5.10
N LEU A 12 -5.79 1.83 3.98
CA LEU A 12 -4.89 0.92 3.28
C LEU A 12 -3.65 0.62 4.13
N ALA A 13 -3.04 1.67 4.72
CA ALA A 13 -1.89 1.50 5.60
C ALA A 13 -2.25 0.65 6.82
N LYS A 14 -3.43 0.85 7.38
CA LYS A 14 -3.93 0.07 8.51
C LYS A 14 -4.05 -1.41 8.15
N SER A 15 -4.51 -1.70 6.93
CA SER A 15 -4.57 -3.08 6.45
C SER A 15 -3.17 -3.72 6.42
N TRP A 16 -2.19 -2.98 5.91
CA TRP A 16 -0.80 -3.46 5.85
C TRP A 16 -0.18 -3.61 7.23
N ASN A 17 -0.38 -2.63 8.11
CA ASN A 17 0.23 -2.68 9.45
C ASN A 17 -0.37 -3.76 10.34
N ASN A 18 -1.60 -4.17 10.07
CA ASN A 18 -2.27 -5.25 10.80
C ASN A 18 -2.32 -6.56 10.02
N LEU A 19 -1.90 -6.54 8.74
CA LEU A 19 -1.98 -7.69 7.84
C LEU A 19 -3.40 -8.26 7.79
N ASP A 20 -4.36 -7.36 7.60
CA ASP A 20 -5.80 -7.64 7.62
C ASP A 20 -6.47 -6.85 6.50
N THR A 21 -7.08 -7.55 5.54
CA THR A 21 -7.69 -6.93 4.38
C THR A 21 -9.01 -6.22 4.69
N SER A 22 -9.60 -6.44 5.85
CA SER A 22 -10.93 -5.92 6.16
C SER A 22 -11.01 -4.39 6.17
N PHE A 23 -9.90 -3.69 6.48
CA PHE A 23 -9.89 -2.24 6.54
C PHE A 23 -9.99 -1.58 5.17
N ILE A 24 -9.52 -2.25 4.12
CA ILE A 24 -9.51 -1.70 2.77
C ILE A 24 -10.65 -2.22 1.90
N GLU A 25 -11.25 -3.35 2.27
CA GLU A 25 -12.19 -4.05 1.43
C GLU A 25 -13.33 -3.17 0.92
N ARG A 26 -13.93 -2.37 1.81
CA ARG A 26 -15.06 -1.51 1.45
C ARG A 26 -14.67 -0.29 0.64
N GLU A 27 -13.36 0.03 0.61
CA GLU A 27 -12.87 1.23 -0.09
C GLU A 27 -12.60 0.98 -1.57
N LEU A 28 -12.65 -0.28 -2.02
CA LEU A 28 -12.29 -0.65 -3.38
C LEU A 28 -13.51 -0.63 -4.30
N ALA A 29 -13.33 -0.07 -5.51
CA ALA A 29 -14.33 -0.18 -6.56
C ALA A 29 -14.33 -1.62 -7.11
N ASP A 30 -15.50 -2.05 -7.63
CA ASP A 30 -15.61 -3.41 -8.18
C ASP A 30 -14.68 -3.62 -9.37
N ASP A 31 -14.49 -2.59 -10.18
CA ASP A 31 -13.62 -2.64 -11.37
C ASP A 31 -12.22 -2.11 -11.08
N PHE A 32 -11.78 -2.25 -9.86
CA PHE A 32 -10.48 -1.80 -9.37
C PHE A 32 -9.33 -2.47 -10.14
N ILE A 33 -8.24 -1.72 -10.30
CA ILE A 33 -7.00 -2.21 -10.92
C ILE A 33 -5.83 -1.99 -9.98
N TYR A 34 -5.03 -3.02 -9.82
CA TYR A 34 -3.78 -2.97 -9.06
C TYR A 34 -2.61 -3.19 -10.02
N GLU A 35 -1.63 -2.28 -9.98
CA GLU A 35 -0.39 -2.45 -10.72
C GLU A 35 0.79 -2.26 -9.80
N SER A 36 1.82 -3.08 -10.02
CA SER A 36 3.07 -2.99 -9.29
C SER A 36 4.20 -3.02 -10.30
N GLN A 37 5.19 -2.16 -10.12
CA GLN A 37 6.38 -2.16 -10.97
C GLN A 37 7.19 -3.45 -10.81
N TRP A 38 6.89 -4.26 -9.80
CA TRP A 38 7.51 -5.57 -9.59
C TRP A 38 6.73 -6.71 -10.25
N VAL A 39 5.46 -6.49 -10.57
CA VAL A 39 4.59 -7.51 -11.15
C VAL A 39 4.21 -7.05 -12.55
N LEU A 40 4.54 -7.86 -13.55
CA LEU A 40 4.36 -7.48 -14.95
C LEU A 40 2.89 -7.47 -15.38
N THR A 41 2.04 -8.24 -14.72
CA THR A 41 0.63 -8.34 -15.09
C THR A 41 -0.24 -7.62 -14.06
N PRO A 42 -1.07 -6.64 -14.47
CA PRO A 42 -1.99 -5.99 -13.54
C PRO A 42 -3.00 -6.99 -12.98
N ILE A 43 -3.48 -6.71 -11.77
CA ILE A 43 -4.57 -7.48 -11.17
C ILE A 43 -5.83 -6.67 -11.35
N GLU A 44 -6.83 -7.22 -12.03
CA GLU A 44 -8.08 -6.54 -12.32
C GLU A 44 -9.20 -7.11 -11.47
N GLY A 45 -9.96 -6.22 -10.86
CA GLY A 45 -11.11 -6.58 -10.07
C GLY A 45 -10.83 -6.65 -8.58
N LYS A 46 -11.82 -6.21 -7.81
CA LYS A 46 -11.73 -6.17 -6.36
C LYS A 46 -11.50 -7.55 -5.75
N ARG A 47 -12.25 -8.54 -6.21
CA ARG A 47 -12.16 -9.91 -5.67
C ARG A 47 -10.77 -10.50 -5.88
N GLU A 48 -10.25 -10.36 -7.11
CA GLU A 48 -8.93 -10.88 -7.45
C GLU A 48 -7.83 -10.22 -6.61
N PHE A 49 -7.94 -8.90 -6.43
CA PHE A 49 -6.98 -8.18 -5.62
C PHE A 49 -7.03 -8.62 -4.15
N LEU A 50 -8.23 -8.75 -3.58
CA LEU A 50 -8.36 -9.15 -2.18
C LEU A 50 -7.80 -10.55 -1.95
N SER A 51 -7.99 -11.46 -2.89
CA SER A 51 -7.43 -12.80 -2.82
C SER A 51 -5.90 -12.75 -2.84
N TYR A 52 -5.33 -11.95 -3.75
CA TYR A 52 -3.90 -11.73 -3.84
C TYR A 52 -3.35 -11.15 -2.53
N LEU A 53 -3.99 -10.11 -2.03
CA LEU A 53 -3.53 -9.42 -0.83
C LEU A 53 -3.63 -10.32 0.40
N HIS A 54 -4.69 -11.09 0.51
CA HIS A 54 -4.87 -12.04 1.61
C HIS A 54 -3.73 -13.07 1.63
N SER A 55 -3.40 -13.62 0.47
CA SER A 55 -2.30 -14.59 0.35
C SER A 55 -0.97 -13.95 0.72
N LYS A 56 -0.74 -12.71 0.26
CA LYS A 56 0.47 -11.98 0.57
C LYS A 56 0.58 -11.71 2.08
N PHE A 57 -0.49 -11.30 2.71
CA PHE A 57 -0.50 -11.05 4.15
C PHE A 57 -0.25 -12.33 4.94
N THR A 58 -0.82 -13.45 4.50
CA THR A 58 -0.59 -14.74 5.15
C THR A 58 0.89 -15.12 5.10
N ALA A 59 1.53 -14.93 3.95
CA ALA A 59 2.97 -15.20 3.80
C ALA A 59 3.82 -14.31 4.69
N ILE A 60 3.44 -13.02 4.78
CA ILE A 60 4.16 -12.07 5.63
C ILE A 60 4.00 -12.43 7.11
N LYS A 61 2.79 -12.82 7.54
CA LYS A 61 2.57 -13.25 8.92
C LYS A 61 3.46 -14.42 9.29
N THR A 62 3.58 -15.40 8.40
CA THR A 62 4.44 -16.56 8.62
C THR A 62 5.90 -16.13 8.75
N ALA A 63 6.36 -15.25 7.88
CA ALA A 63 7.73 -14.74 7.93
C ALA A 63 7.99 -13.95 9.22
N MET A 64 7.01 -13.16 9.67
CA MET A 64 7.15 -12.38 10.90
C MET A 64 7.19 -13.29 12.13
N GLN A 65 6.42 -14.37 12.13
CA GLN A 65 6.47 -15.36 13.22
C GLN A 65 7.83 -16.02 13.31
N SER A 66 8.47 -16.22 12.16
CA SER A 66 9.83 -16.79 12.09
C SER A 66 10.92 -15.73 12.31
N GLN A 67 10.52 -14.45 12.51
CA GLN A 67 11.41 -13.32 12.68
C GLN A 67 12.35 -13.10 11.50
N THR A 68 11.90 -13.47 10.29
CA THR A 68 12.68 -13.31 9.06
C THR A 68 12.35 -12.05 8.29
N MET A 69 11.25 -11.36 8.62
CA MET A 69 10.81 -10.18 7.90
C MET A 69 9.89 -9.32 8.75
N THR A 70 9.95 -8.00 8.55
CA THR A 70 8.94 -7.07 9.05
C THR A 70 8.49 -6.17 7.91
N VAL A 71 7.23 -5.74 7.96
CA VAL A 71 6.66 -4.81 6.97
C VAL A 71 5.91 -3.72 7.72
N THR A 72 6.14 -2.46 7.34
CA THR A 72 5.44 -1.31 7.90
C THR A 72 4.92 -0.43 6.78
N ALA A 73 3.81 0.26 7.05
CA ALA A 73 3.21 1.21 6.12
C ALA A 73 3.11 2.57 6.80
N GLU A 74 3.80 3.55 6.27
CA GLU A 74 3.85 4.90 6.81
C GLU A 74 3.24 5.89 5.83
N ILE A 75 2.45 6.82 6.34
CA ILE A 75 1.90 7.91 5.51
C ILE A 75 3.03 8.88 5.21
N ALA A 76 3.11 9.30 3.95
CA ALA A 76 4.15 10.21 3.48
C ALA A 76 3.60 11.14 2.41
N LEU A 77 4.40 12.15 2.05
CA LEU A 77 4.07 13.11 1.00
C LEU A 77 5.21 13.11 -0.01
N HIS A 78 4.87 13.19 -1.31
CA HIS A 78 5.88 13.31 -2.36
C HIS A 78 5.97 14.75 -2.83
N PRO A 79 7.04 15.50 -2.44
CA PRO A 79 7.21 16.89 -2.88
C PRO A 79 7.28 17.02 -4.40
N SER A 80 7.90 16.05 -5.08
CA SER A 80 8.03 16.05 -6.53
C SER A 80 6.67 15.90 -7.24
N MET A 81 5.62 15.53 -6.52
CA MET A 81 4.27 15.37 -7.05
C MET A 81 3.30 16.32 -6.35
N GLN A 82 3.74 17.53 -6.04
CA GLN A 82 2.93 18.58 -5.40
C GLN A 82 2.39 18.12 -4.05
N ASN A 83 3.24 17.46 -3.27
CA ASN A 83 2.93 16.94 -1.93
C ASN A 83 1.78 15.94 -1.96
N ARG A 84 1.71 15.14 -3.01
CA ARG A 84 0.70 14.09 -3.11
C ARG A 84 0.89 13.08 -1.98
N PRO A 85 -0.17 12.76 -1.23
CA PRO A 85 -0.06 11.75 -0.17
C PRO A 85 0.13 10.36 -0.75
N CYS A 86 0.87 9.55 -0.02
CA CYS A 86 1.17 8.18 -0.43
C CYS A 86 1.45 7.35 0.82
N ILE A 87 1.68 6.06 0.60
CA ILE A 87 2.22 5.18 1.63
C ILE A 87 3.63 4.81 1.21
N VAL A 88 4.57 4.85 2.16
CA VAL A 88 5.86 4.20 1.97
C VAL A 88 5.78 2.86 2.69
N LEU A 89 5.82 1.77 1.92
CA LEU A 89 5.92 0.43 2.46
C LEU A 89 7.39 0.08 2.63
N THR A 90 7.76 -0.32 3.84
CA THR A 90 9.13 -0.71 4.14
C THR A 90 9.14 -2.18 4.56
N GLN A 91 9.93 -2.96 3.85
CA GLN A 91 10.15 -4.37 4.17
C GLN A 91 11.60 -4.53 4.63
N ILE A 92 11.78 -5.07 5.83
CA ILE A 92 13.11 -5.34 6.39
C ILE A 92 13.24 -6.85 6.51
N ALA A 93 14.26 -7.42 5.88
CA ALA A 93 14.53 -8.85 5.89
C ALA A 93 16.05 -9.06 5.96
N SER A 94 16.46 -10.32 6.05
CA SER A 94 17.89 -10.64 6.16
C SER A 94 18.69 -10.16 4.95
N GLU A 95 18.09 -10.14 3.77
CA GLU A 95 18.76 -9.67 2.54
C GLU A 95 18.78 -8.14 2.41
N GLY A 96 18.15 -7.41 3.32
CA GLY A 96 18.20 -5.95 3.33
C GLY A 96 16.84 -5.29 3.47
N ILE A 97 16.83 -3.99 3.15
CA ILE A 97 15.66 -3.15 3.27
C ILE A 97 15.13 -2.83 1.87
N ARG A 98 13.83 -3.00 1.67
CA ARG A 98 13.14 -2.63 0.43
C ARG A 98 12.03 -1.65 0.74
N GLN A 99 11.94 -0.60 -0.06
CA GLN A 99 10.88 0.39 0.07
C GLN A 99 10.22 0.61 -1.28
N VAL A 100 8.91 0.86 -1.25
CA VAL A 100 8.14 1.25 -2.42
C VAL A 100 7.17 2.35 -2.04
N SER A 101 6.78 3.16 -3.03
CA SER A 101 5.73 4.16 -2.88
C SER A 101 4.42 3.54 -3.33
N VAL A 102 3.36 3.70 -2.53
CA VAL A 102 2.02 3.23 -2.90
C VAL A 102 1.13 4.43 -3.11
N LEU A 103 0.62 4.56 -4.33
CA LEU A 103 -0.24 5.66 -4.74
C LEU A 103 -1.62 5.13 -5.05
N ILE A 104 -2.65 5.92 -4.73
CA ILE A 104 -4.03 5.52 -5.04
C ILE A 104 -4.69 6.56 -5.92
N ASN A 105 -5.69 6.11 -6.67
CA ASN A 105 -6.57 6.98 -7.43
C ASN A 105 -8.00 6.69 -7.01
N ILE A 106 -8.72 7.74 -6.58
CA ILE A 106 -10.09 7.63 -6.09
C ILE A 106 -11.03 8.25 -7.10
N GLN A 107 -12.11 7.53 -7.42
CA GLN A 107 -13.22 8.03 -8.21
C GLN A 107 -14.53 7.60 -7.57
N GLU A 108 -15.47 8.53 -7.46
CA GLU A 108 -16.78 8.27 -6.86
C GLU A 108 -16.66 7.64 -5.46
N LYS A 109 -15.73 8.18 -4.65
CA LYS A 109 -15.48 7.77 -3.26
C LYS A 109 -14.93 6.36 -3.12
N LYS A 110 -14.48 5.73 -4.20
CA LYS A 110 -13.87 4.40 -4.17
C LYS A 110 -12.50 4.43 -4.81
N ILE A 111 -11.64 3.52 -4.37
CA ILE A 111 -10.32 3.37 -5.00
C ILE A 111 -10.51 2.65 -6.33
N LYS A 112 -10.17 3.32 -7.40
CA LYS A 112 -10.18 2.73 -8.74
C LYS A 112 -8.86 2.08 -9.08
N ARG A 113 -7.77 2.53 -8.44
CA ARG A 113 -6.45 2.08 -8.82
C ARG A 113 -5.48 2.23 -7.65
N ILE A 114 -4.64 1.22 -7.48
CA ILE A 114 -3.47 1.27 -6.59
C ILE A 114 -2.24 0.99 -7.43
N ASP A 115 -1.23 1.85 -7.31
CA ASP A 115 0.06 1.66 -7.97
C ASP A 115 1.15 1.51 -6.92
N VAL A 116 1.95 0.46 -7.05
CA VAL A 116 3.13 0.23 -6.22
C VAL A 116 4.35 0.54 -7.06
N CYS A 117 5.12 1.53 -6.65
CA CYS A 117 6.12 2.17 -7.51
C CYS A 117 7.48 2.28 -6.86
N PHE A 118 8.54 2.12 -7.68
CA PHE A 118 9.89 2.57 -7.36
C PHE A 118 10.06 4.04 -7.75
N ILE A 119 9.32 4.49 -8.73
CA ILE A 119 9.28 5.88 -9.19
C ILE A 119 7.84 6.34 -9.12
N PRO A 120 7.48 7.33 -8.28
CA PRO A 120 8.42 8.17 -7.51
C PRO A 120 9.17 7.40 -6.44
N ASP A 121 10.44 7.79 -6.26
CA ASP A 121 11.36 7.12 -5.34
C ASP A 121 10.87 7.26 -3.89
N PRO A 122 10.65 6.18 -3.17
CA PRO A 122 10.19 6.26 -1.78
C PRO A 122 11.16 6.99 -0.85
N THR A 123 12.46 6.98 -1.15
CA THR A 123 13.44 7.69 -0.32
C THR A 123 13.34 9.20 -0.45
N GLU A 124 12.67 9.70 -1.50
CA GLU A 124 12.44 11.13 -1.68
C GLU A 124 11.12 11.58 -1.06
N ALA A 125 10.32 10.66 -0.54
CA ALA A 125 9.07 11.00 0.14
C ALA A 125 9.36 11.63 1.50
N GLU A 126 8.53 12.59 1.88
CA GLU A 126 8.61 13.21 3.19
C GLU A 126 7.78 12.38 4.15
N LEU A 127 8.44 11.68 5.07
CA LEU A 127 7.78 10.80 6.02
C LEU A 127 7.09 11.60 7.11
N THR A 128 5.88 11.19 7.49
CA THR A 128 5.10 11.90 8.50
C THR A 128 5.27 11.33 9.90
N GLY A 129 5.79 10.11 10.01
CA GLY A 129 5.85 9.40 11.29
C GLY A 129 4.53 8.74 11.66
N GLU A 130 3.54 8.78 10.78
CA GLU A 130 2.24 8.16 11.04
C GLU A 130 2.19 6.74 10.48
N PHE A 131 1.99 5.76 11.38
CA PHE A 131 1.85 4.34 11.02
C PHE A 131 0.45 3.89 11.46
N PRO A 132 -0.58 4.05 10.63
CA PRO A 132 -1.96 3.70 11.03
C PRO A 132 -2.10 2.25 11.47
N LYS A 133 -2.77 2.04 12.60
CA LYS A 133 -2.98 0.71 13.17
C LYS A 133 -4.42 0.46 13.58
#